data_d8f6fe35ae745c141813c3942746e865
#
_entry.id   d8f6fe35ae745c141813c3942746e865
#
_cell.length_a   1.000
_cell.length_b   1.000
_cell.length_c   1.000
_cell.angle_alpha   90.00
_cell.angle_beta   90.00
_cell.angle_gamma   90.00
#
_symmetry.space_group_name_H-M   'P 1'
#
loop_
_entity.id
_entity.type
_entity.pdbx_description
1 polymer ?
#
loop_
_entity_poly.entity_id
_entity_poly.type
_entity_poly.pdbx_seq_one_letter_code
_entity_poly.pdbx_strand_id
1 'polypeptide(L)'
;MEKEGVIIFGGSAGSIEVIMNIFPFIPVDYPFAIVVVLHRKNTVEHHLEDVLSRKAQIPVLEIQDKMQLKPAHIYIAPGDYHLLVDETGLCTLDYSEKVNYSRPSIDVTFECFANAFGNRCIAILLSGANSDGAVSLKKIKDKGGLTIVQSPESAKVATMPMSAINLFSPDVIADIPQISGMLLEASRYTISHYINQIKHGDNLNNSLPTILIVDDLEDNLFSLNAILKFEGYIIHQANSGALAIEMALKRQYDCIVLDVQMPEMDGFEVATILSQNDVTKNIPIIFLSALGSDKEKVLQGMDSGAIDFLAKPVDPPLIKAKLKLCIKLSSKYKDSKRVISAIKEEHSSLKEANTDFSASLRYAQNIQQAILPTAELFNSLFKDNLVIFRPKETIGGDFYFVKEVGNEIIFICGDCTGHGVPGAMMSMISSNIIHNIIDSKKIIVPNLILSAMVREFRKAFRNEFSNITIQDGLEVAICTYYKKEKKLQYAGAGRPIIVANKDVIKTLKSSSYGISGNVSENYDFELNEFDIEEGHQIYLYSDGIVDQFGGPKNKKFMTKRFIQLISSCSNLPMADQKQIIDNAILNWKSRYEQIDDILVMGIKF
;
A
#
# COMPACT_ATOMS: atom_id res chain seq x y z
N MET A 1 -25.86 -4.42 -28.70
CA MET A 1 -26.57 -3.87 -27.54
C MET A 1 -25.54 -3.73 -26.43
N GLU A 2 -25.27 -2.53 -25.96
CA GLU A 2 -24.45 -2.32 -24.76
C GLU A 2 -25.13 -3.04 -23.60
N LYS A 3 -24.36 -3.86 -22.89
CA LYS A 3 -24.86 -4.68 -21.79
C LYS A 3 -25.39 -3.75 -20.68
N GLU A 4 -26.66 -3.88 -20.35
CA GLU A 4 -27.35 -3.11 -19.32
C GLU A 4 -26.72 -3.33 -17.94
N GLY A 5 -26.72 -2.31 -17.08
CA GLY A 5 -26.18 -2.38 -15.73
C GLY A 5 -27.22 -2.82 -14.70
N VAL A 6 -26.76 -3.14 -13.49
CA VAL A 6 -27.60 -3.60 -12.38
C VAL A 6 -27.26 -2.88 -11.08
N ILE A 7 -28.29 -2.63 -10.27
CA ILE A 7 -28.14 -2.14 -8.89
C ILE A 7 -28.62 -3.24 -7.94
N ILE A 8 -27.79 -3.59 -6.97
CA ILE A 8 -28.15 -4.63 -6.01
C ILE A 8 -28.07 -4.12 -4.57
N PHE A 9 -29.14 -4.36 -3.83
CA PHE A 9 -29.23 -4.06 -2.40
C PHE A 9 -29.09 -5.34 -1.58
N GLY A 10 -28.22 -5.31 -0.58
CA GLY A 10 -28.11 -6.33 0.45
C GLY A 10 -28.44 -5.76 1.82
N GLY A 11 -29.19 -6.51 2.64
CA GLY A 11 -29.55 -6.04 3.96
C GLY A 11 -30.28 -7.06 4.82
N SER A 12 -30.50 -6.69 6.07
CA SER A 12 -31.19 -7.55 7.04
C SER A 12 -32.09 -6.70 7.97
N ALA A 13 -31.90 -6.78 9.27
CA ALA A 13 -32.70 -6.05 10.25
C ALA A 13 -32.61 -4.53 10.02
N GLY A 14 -33.74 -3.87 9.81
CA GLY A 14 -33.88 -2.43 9.59
C GLY A 14 -33.76 -1.97 8.15
N SER A 15 -33.34 -2.82 7.20
CA SER A 15 -33.13 -2.43 5.80
C SER A 15 -34.39 -2.22 4.99
N ILE A 16 -35.50 -2.88 5.32
CA ILE A 16 -36.81 -2.69 4.65
C ILE A 16 -37.26 -1.23 4.75
N GLU A 17 -37.14 -0.62 5.92
CA GLU A 17 -37.50 0.77 6.15
C GLU A 17 -36.62 1.72 5.30
N VAL A 18 -35.36 1.42 5.19
CA VAL A 18 -34.39 2.17 4.33
C VAL A 18 -34.82 2.09 2.87
N ILE A 19 -35.13 0.90 2.37
CA ILE A 19 -35.55 0.65 0.98
C ILE A 19 -36.88 1.38 0.69
N MET A 20 -37.82 1.36 1.61
CA MET A 20 -39.09 2.07 1.48
C MET A 20 -38.91 3.60 1.40
N ASN A 21 -37.87 4.15 1.97
CA ASN A 21 -37.52 5.58 1.86
C ASN A 21 -36.76 5.93 0.59
N ILE A 22 -36.10 4.96 -0.05
CA ILE A 22 -35.33 5.15 -1.30
C ILE A 22 -36.22 5.02 -2.55
N PHE A 23 -37.09 4.01 -2.59
CA PHE A 23 -37.85 3.65 -3.79
C PHE A 23 -38.81 4.71 -4.35
N PRO A 24 -39.40 5.63 -3.57
CA PRO A 24 -40.18 6.74 -4.12
C PRO A 24 -39.41 7.68 -5.05
N PHE A 25 -38.07 7.69 -4.96
CA PHE A 25 -37.20 8.54 -5.78
C PHE A 25 -36.72 7.86 -7.07
N ILE A 26 -37.04 6.57 -7.29
CA ILE A 26 -36.71 5.84 -8.52
C ILE A 26 -37.71 6.22 -9.62
N PRO A 27 -37.28 6.85 -10.74
CA PRO A 27 -38.20 7.27 -11.80
C PRO A 27 -38.78 6.09 -12.59
N VAL A 28 -39.91 6.32 -13.26
CA VAL A 28 -40.64 5.28 -14.01
C VAL A 28 -39.84 4.68 -15.18
N ASP A 29 -38.97 5.48 -15.78
CA ASP A 29 -38.11 5.12 -16.90
C ASP A 29 -36.67 4.77 -16.47
N TYR A 30 -36.53 4.18 -15.26
CA TYR A 30 -35.21 3.88 -14.69
C TYR A 30 -34.43 2.92 -15.59
N PRO A 31 -33.20 3.27 -16.00
CA PRO A 31 -32.50 2.53 -17.05
C PRO A 31 -31.86 1.21 -16.57
N PHE A 32 -31.95 0.89 -15.29
CA PHE A 32 -31.30 -0.29 -14.68
C PHE A 32 -32.32 -1.22 -14.03
N ALA A 33 -31.97 -2.50 -13.95
CA ALA A 33 -32.64 -3.44 -13.07
C ALA A 33 -32.18 -3.23 -11.62
N ILE A 34 -33.10 -3.31 -10.68
CA ILE A 34 -32.81 -3.24 -9.24
C ILE A 34 -33.10 -4.61 -8.62
N VAL A 35 -32.13 -5.14 -7.88
CA VAL A 35 -32.26 -6.43 -7.17
C VAL A 35 -32.13 -6.21 -5.67
N VAL A 36 -33.03 -6.81 -4.89
CA VAL A 36 -33.07 -6.71 -3.43
C VAL A 36 -32.88 -8.08 -2.80
N VAL A 37 -31.86 -8.23 -1.99
CA VAL A 37 -31.54 -9.46 -1.26
C VAL A 37 -31.62 -9.19 0.24
N LEU A 38 -32.61 -9.77 0.89
CA LEU A 38 -32.84 -9.59 2.31
C LEU A 38 -32.87 -10.93 3.04
N HIS A 39 -32.30 -10.96 4.23
CA HIS A 39 -32.43 -12.12 5.11
C HIS A 39 -33.89 -12.25 5.56
N ARG A 40 -34.59 -13.24 5.03
CA ARG A 40 -35.97 -13.52 5.38
C ARG A 40 -36.26 -15.03 5.37
N LYS A 41 -37.22 -15.45 6.16
CA LYS A 41 -37.77 -16.81 6.10
C LYS A 41 -38.92 -16.81 5.09
N ASN A 42 -39.13 -17.93 4.43
CA ASN A 42 -40.29 -18.14 3.57
C ASN A 42 -41.49 -18.44 4.47
N THR A 43 -42.17 -17.39 4.91
CA THR A 43 -43.45 -17.53 5.65
C THR A 43 -44.56 -17.07 4.74
N VAL A 44 -45.65 -17.84 4.68
CA VAL A 44 -46.81 -17.65 3.79
C VAL A 44 -47.50 -16.28 3.93
N GLU A 45 -47.14 -15.49 4.93
CA GLU A 45 -47.78 -14.21 5.25
C GLU A 45 -47.01 -12.94 4.87
N HIS A 46 -45.84 -13.05 4.18
CA HIS A 46 -45.06 -11.85 3.89
C HIS A 46 -45.15 -11.41 2.42
N HIS A 47 -46.16 -10.56 2.18
CA HIS A 47 -46.35 -9.78 0.95
C HIS A 47 -45.29 -8.64 0.84
N LEU A 48 -43.96 -8.96 0.87
CA LEU A 48 -42.93 -7.93 0.74
C LEU A 48 -43.02 -7.22 -0.62
N GLU A 49 -43.41 -7.96 -1.66
CA GLU A 49 -43.74 -7.42 -2.97
C GLU A 49 -44.84 -6.36 -2.88
N ASP A 50 -45.96 -6.64 -2.19
CA ASP A 50 -47.09 -5.70 -2.00
C ASP A 50 -46.65 -4.47 -1.20
N VAL A 51 -45.83 -4.66 -0.16
CA VAL A 51 -45.35 -3.57 0.69
C VAL A 51 -44.45 -2.62 -0.08
N LEU A 52 -43.52 -3.14 -0.84
CA LEU A 52 -42.58 -2.33 -1.63
C LEU A 52 -43.24 -1.72 -2.87
N SER A 53 -44.20 -2.43 -3.51
CA SER A 53 -44.98 -1.92 -4.65
C SER A 53 -45.79 -0.65 -4.30
N ARG A 54 -46.23 -0.51 -3.06
CA ARG A 54 -46.94 0.72 -2.60
C ARG A 54 -46.09 1.97 -2.59
N LYS A 55 -44.76 1.83 -2.57
CA LYS A 55 -43.80 2.93 -2.49
C LYS A 55 -43.02 3.12 -3.78
N ALA A 56 -42.86 2.09 -4.59
CA ALA A 56 -42.15 2.13 -5.86
C ALA A 56 -43.02 2.70 -6.99
N GLN A 57 -42.39 3.40 -7.94
CA GLN A 57 -43.03 3.89 -9.17
C GLN A 57 -42.91 2.90 -10.33
N ILE A 58 -42.03 1.90 -10.21
CA ILE A 58 -41.78 0.83 -11.19
C ILE A 58 -42.21 -0.52 -10.62
N PRO A 59 -42.50 -1.53 -11.51
CA PRO A 59 -42.95 -2.85 -11.08
C PRO A 59 -42.00 -3.52 -10.07
N VAL A 60 -42.54 -4.11 -9.03
CA VAL A 60 -41.80 -4.91 -8.05
C VAL A 60 -42.25 -6.36 -8.21
N LEU A 61 -41.32 -7.28 -8.37
CA LEU A 61 -41.54 -8.70 -8.65
C LEU A 61 -40.70 -9.59 -7.74
N GLU A 62 -41.23 -10.66 -7.21
CA GLU A 62 -40.41 -11.72 -6.61
C GLU A 62 -39.80 -12.60 -7.71
N ILE A 63 -38.48 -12.88 -7.60
CA ILE A 63 -37.75 -13.65 -8.62
C ILE A 63 -38.22 -15.09 -8.64
N GLN A 64 -38.54 -15.58 -9.84
CA GLN A 64 -38.74 -16.98 -10.15
C GLN A 64 -37.54 -17.58 -10.86
N ASP A 65 -37.39 -18.90 -10.78
CA ASP A 65 -36.28 -19.59 -11.48
C ASP A 65 -36.35 -19.33 -12.99
N LYS A 66 -35.19 -19.04 -13.60
CA LYS A 66 -35.02 -18.65 -15.01
C LYS A 66 -35.71 -17.34 -15.42
N MET A 67 -35.96 -16.45 -14.47
CA MET A 67 -36.45 -15.10 -14.76
C MET A 67 -35.33 -14.22 -15.33
N GLN A 68 -35.63 -13.45 -16.37
CA GLN A 68 -34.72 -12.49 -16.99
C GLN A 68 -34.86 -11.12 -16.33
N LEU A 69 -33.74 -10.53 -15.87
CA LEU A 69 -33.69 -9.16 -15.39
C LEU A 69 -33.94 -8.17 -16.53
N LYS A 70 -34.79 -7.17 -16.30
CA LYS A 70 -35.13 -6.10 -17.25
C LYS A 70 -34.98 -4.75 -16.56
N PRO A 71 -34.57 -3.69 -17.28
CA PRO A 71 -34.61 -2.32 -16.78
C PRO A 71 -36.00 -1.91 -16.26
N ALA A 72 -36.05 -0.85 -15.47
CA ALA A 72 -37.27 -0.31 -14.88
C ALA A 72 -38.10 -1.35 -14.09
N HIS A 73 -37.45 -2.32 -13.47
CA HIS A 73 -38.08 -3.29 -12.58
C HIS A 73 -37.25 -3.46 -11.29
N ILE A 74 -37.95 -3.72 -10.20
CA ILE A 74 -37.36 -4.11 -8.93
C ILE A 74 -37.64 -5.60 -8.72
N TYR A 75 -36.59 -6.34 -8.42
CA TYR A 75 -36.63 -7.78 -8.20
C TYR A 75 -36.29 -8.11 -6.75
N ILE A 76 -37.05 -8.99 -6.14
CA ILE A 76 -36.82 -9.42 -4.74
C ILE A 76 -36.37 -10.87 -4.75
N ALA A 77 -35.26 -11.18 -4.12
CA ALA A 77 -34.82 -12.55 -3.92
C ALA A 77 -35.79 -13.33 -3.02
N PRO A 78 -36.26 -14.52 -3.44
CA PRO A 78 -37.20 -15.31 -2.61
C PRO A 78 -36.50 -15.85 -1.36
N GLY A 79 -37.28 -16.07 -0.29
CA GLY A 79 -36.79 -16.77 0.90
C GLY A 79 -36.48 -18.23 0.60
N ASP A 80 -35.51 -18.80 1.36
CA ASP A 80 -35.07 -20.19 1.28
C ASP A 80 -34.32 -20.62 -0.02
N TYR A 81 -33.96 -19.66 -0.89
CA TYR A 81 -33.12 -19.90 -2.05
C TYR A 81 -31.99 -18.90 -2.11
N HIS A 82 -30.81 -19.33 -2.55
CA HIS A 82 -29.75 -18.41 -3.00
C HIS A 82 -30.08 -17.92 -4.40
N LEU A 83 -29.91 -16.62 -4.63
CA LEU A 83 -30.09 -16.03 -5.95
C LEU A 83 -28.77 -16.00 -6.69
N LEU A 84 -28.72 -16.66 -7.83
CA LEU A 84 -27.61 -16.64 -8.78
C LEU A 84 -28.05 -15.92 -10.06
N VAL A 85 -27.09 -15.39 -10.82
CA VAL A 85 -27.31 -14.71 -12.09
C VAL A 85 -26.17 -15.01 -13.05
N ASP A 86 -26.46 -15.15 -14.34
CA ASP A 86 -25.45 -15.27 -15.38
C ASP A 86 -25.13 -13.93 -16.06
N GLU A 87 -24.17 -13.92 -16.99
CA GLU A 87 -23.74 -12.72 -17.70
C GLU A 87 -24.83 -12.09 -18.59
N THR A 88 -25.90 -12.82 -18.89
CA THR A 88 -27.05 -12.35 -19.66
C THR A 88 -28.12 -11.71 -18.79
N GLY A 89 -28.01 -11.83 -17.47
CA GLY A 89 -29.01 -11.38 -16.49
C GLY A 89 -30.11 -12.41 -16.24
N LEU A 90 -29.93 -13.67 -16.62
CA LEU A 90 -30.85 -14.77 -16.32
C LEU A 90 -30.64 -15.23 -14.88
N CYS A 91 -31.69 -15.17 -14.08
CA CYS A 91 -31.68 -15.57 -12.68
C CYS A 91 -31.88 -17.09 -12.51
N THR A 92 -31.18 -17.68 -11.55
CA THR A 92 -31.35 -19.07 -11.12
C THR A 92 -31.48 -19.14 -9.61
N LEU A 93 -32.39 -19.96 -9.14
CA LEU A 93 -32.63 -20.20 -7.71
C LEU A 93 -31.94 -21.47 -7.25
N ASP A 94 -31.04 -21.37 -6.29
CA ASP A 94 -30.26 -22.49 -5.77
C ASP A 94 -30.67 -22.83 -4.33
N TYR A 95 -30.97 -24.11 -4.06
CA TYR A 95 -31.37 -24.64 -2.76
C TYR A 95 -30.22 -25.29 -1.99
N SER A 96 -28.98 -24.92 -2.28
CA SER A 96 -27.81 -25.40 -1.54
C SER A 96 -27.82 -25.00 -0.05
N GLU A 97 -26.84 -25.45 0.72
CA GLU A 97 -26.74 -25.17 2.14
C GLU A 97 -26.69 -23.67 2.45
N LYS A 98 -27.14 -23.31 3.67
CA LYS A 98 -27.12 -21.92 4.12
C LYS A 98 -25.68 -21.42 4.24
N VAL A 99 -25.39 -20.27 3.69
CA VAL A 99 -24.12 -19.55 3.82
C VAL A 99 -24.34 -18.41 4.83
N ASN A 100 -23.42 -18.24 5.77
CA ASN A 100 -23.51 -17.28 6.88
C ASN A 100 -24.85 -17.38 7.65
N TYR A 101 -25.34 -18.62 7.84
CA TYR A 101 -26.62 -18.96 8.48
C TYR A 101 -27.86 -18.42 7.76
N SER A 102 -27.73 -17.90 6.54
CA SER A 102 -28.79 -17.27 5.77
C SER A 102 -29.00 -17.92 4.40
N ARG A 103 -30.27 -17.95 3.96
CA ARG A 103 -30.69 -18.28 2.62
C ARG A 103 -31.98 -17.51 2.30
N PRO A 104 -31.88 -16.49 1.41
CA PRO A 104 -30.72 -16.08 0.62
C PRO A 104 -29.56 -15.57 1.47
N SER A 105 -28.31 -15.81 1.03
CA SER A 105 -27.11 -15.14 1.52
C SER A 105 -26.76 -13.98 0.61
N ILE A 106 -26.44 -12.83 1.20
CA ILE A 106 -26.01 -11.64 0.49
C ILE A 106 -24.64 -11.88 -0.17
N ASP A 107 -23.71 -12.56 0.54
CA ASP A 107 -22.39 -12.87 -0.01
C ASP A 107 -22.47 -13.73 -1.28
N VAL A 108 -23.30 -14.78 -1.28
CA VAL A 108 -23.49 -15.65 -2.46
C VAL A 108 -23.99 -14.84 -3.65
N THR A 109 -25.01 -14.01 -3.42
CA THR A 109 -25.59 -13.20 -4.50
C THR A 109 -24.65 -12.11 -4.97
N PHE A 110 -24.01 -11.36 -4.08
CA PHE A 110 -23.05 -10.31 -4.43
C PHE A 110 -21.85 -10.85 -5.22
N GLU A 111 -21.33 -12.02 -4.84
CA GLU A 111 -20.24 -12.68 -5.59
C GLU A 111 -20.67 -13.06 -7.01
N CYS A 112 -21.86 -13.61 -7.14
CA CYS A 112 -22.41 -13.98 -8.44
C CYS A 112 -22.58 -12.74 -9.34
N PHE A 113 -23.14 -11.66 -8.80
CA PHE A 113 -23.31 -10.39 -9.52
C PHE A 113 -21.98 -9.71 -9.84
N ALA A 114 -20.97 -9.81 -8.96
CA ALA A 114 -19.61 -9.34 -9.25
C ALA A 114 -19.02 -10.02 -10.49
N ASN A 115 -19.21 -11.34 -10.61
CA ASN A 115 -18.71 -12.12 -11.74
C ASN A 115 -19.48 -11.84 -13.04
N ALA A 116 -20.80 -11.69 -12.96
CA ALA A 116 -21.66 -11.50 -14.13
C ALA A 116 -21.59 -10.07 -14.71
N PHE A 117 -21.55 -9.05 -13.85
CA PHE A 117 -21.68 -7.66 -14.27
C PHE A 117 -20.39 -6.83 -14.13
N GLY A 118 -19.49 -7.18 -13.20
CA GLY A 118 -18.20 -6.47 -13.03
C GLY A 118 -18.39 -4.95 -12.81
N ASN A 119 -17.77 -4.15 -13.69
CA ASN A 119 -17.84 -2.68 -13.68
C ASN A 119 -19.21 -2.10 -14.11
N ARG A 120 -20.24 -2.93 -14.25
CA ARG A 120 -21.64 -2.55 -14.54
C ARG A 120 -22.57 -2.86 -13.36
N CYS A 121 -22.00 -3.09 -12.17
CA CYS A 121 -22.73 -3.38 -10.95
C CYS A 121 -22.54 -2.26 -9.91
N ILE A 122 -23.64 -1.75 -9.35
CA ILE A 122 -23.64 -0.92 -8.14
C ILE A 122 -24.21 -1.76 -7.01
N ALA A 123 -23.42 -2.02 -5.98
CA ALA A 123 -23.84 -2.77 -4.82
C ALA A 123 -23.97 -1.88 -3.58
N ILE A 124 -25.08 -2.01 -2.90
CA ILE A 124 -25.46 -1.20 -1.73
C ILE A 124 -25.69 -2.12 -0.55
N LEU A 125 -24.86 -2.01 0.49
CA LEU A 125 -25.02 -2.79 1.73
C LEU A 125 -25.65 -1.92 2.81
N LEU A 126 -26.80 -2.38 3.29
CA LEU A 126 -27.63 -1.65 4.24
C LEU A 126 -27.51 -2.21 5.67
N SER A 127 -28.35 -1.70 6.55
CA SER A 127 -28.52 -2.14 7.95
C SER A 127 -28.65 -3.67 8.07
N GLY A 128 -28.05 -4.26 9.09
CA GLY A 128 -28.15 -5.70 9.37
C GLY A 128 -27.36 -6.15 10.59
N ALA A 129 -27.72 -7.29 11.17
CA ALA A 129 -27.21 -7.77 12.45
C ALA A 129 -26.01 -8.75 12.35
N ASN A 130 -25.56 -9.10 11.14
CA ASN A 130 -24.41 -9.97 10.90
C ASN A 130 -23.45 -9.37 9.85
N SER A 131 -22.42 -10.11 9.46
CA SER A 131 -21.40 -9.68 8.50
C SER A 131 -21.64 -10.17 7.06
N ASP A 132 -22.79 -10.80 6.76
CA ASP A 132 -23.08 -11.32 5.43
C ASP A 132 -23.13 -10.19 4.39
N GLY A 133 -22.51 -10.40 3.24
CA GLY A 133 -22.37 -9.41 2.18
C GLY A 133 -21.08 -8.57 2.25
N ALA A 134 -20.38 -8.51 3.39
CA ALA A 134 -19.17 -7.70 3.53
C ALA A 134 -18.02 -8.21 2.67
N VAL A 135 -17.81 -9.52 2.62
CA VAL A 135 -16.71 -10.15 1.86
C VAL A 135 -16.94 -10.01 0.36
N SER A 136 -18.16 -10.27 -0.10
CA SER A 136 -18.48 -10.24 -1.52
C SER A 136 -18.71 -8.81 -2.04
N LEU A 137 -19.04 -7.85 -1.18
CA LEU A 137 -19.01 -6.44 -1.52
C LEU A 137 -17.59 -6.00 -1.95
N LYS A 138 -16.56 -6.47 -1.25
CA LYS A 138 -15.16 -6.25 -1.66
C LYS A 138 -14.88 -6.86 -3.05
N LYS A 139 -15.38 -8.06 -3.34
CA LYS A 139 -15.22 -8.68 -4.68
C LYS A 139 -15.85 -7.83 -5.79
N ILE A 140 -17.01 -7.18 -5.52
CA ILE A 140 -17.60 -6.22 -6.46
C ILE A 140 -16.66 -5.06 -6.73
N LYS A 141 -16.05 -4.49 -5.69
CA LYS A 141 -15.02 -3.45 -5.84
C LYS A 141 -13.83 -3.91 -6.68
N ASP A 142 -13.29 -5.09 -6.38
CA ASP A 142 -12.14 -5.68 -7.07
C ASP A 142 -12.43 -5.97 -8.56
N LYS A 143 -13.70 -6.23 -8.91
CA LYS A 143 -14.18 -6.39 -10.29
C LYS A 143 -14.55 -5.08 -11.00
N GLY A 144 -14.31 -3.94 -10.36
CA GLY A 144 -14.54 -2.61 -10.92
C GLY A 144 -15.94 -2.04 -10.69
N GLY A 145 -16.85 -2.75 -10.02
CA GLY A 145 -18.17 -2.26 -9.62
C GLY A 145 -18.10 -1.20 -8.52
N LEU A 146 -19.17 -0.41 -8.34
CA LEU A 146 -19.28 0.60 -7.30
C LEU A 146 -19.84 0.00 -6.02
N THR A 147 -19.20 0.30 -4.89
CA THR A 147 -19.62 -0.18 -3.56
C THR A 147 -20.09 0.97 -2.68
N ILE A 148 -21.32 0.88 -2.22
CA ILE A 148 -21.94 1.85 -1.33
C ILE A 148 -22.32 1.14 -0.02
N VAL A 149 -21.92 1.71 1.10
CA VAL A 149 -22.31 1.20 2.44
C VAL A 149 -23.14 2.26 3.14
N GLN A 150 -24.25 1.85 3.71
CA GLN A 150 -25.05 2.76 4.54
C GLN A 150 -24.22 3.26 5.72
N SER A 151 -24.25 4.57 5.98
CA SER A 151 -23.57 5.15 7.15
C SER A 151 -24.02 4.43 8.44
N PRO A 152 -23.08 3.95 9.27
CA PRO A 152 -23.39 3.31 10.55
C PRO A 152 -24.27 4.17 11.46
N GLU A 153 -24.13 5.51 11.39
CA GLU A 153 -24.92 6.46 12.17
C GLU A 153 -26.40 6.49 11.75
N SER A 154 -26.68 6.23 10.47
CA SER A 154 -28.03 6.18 9.91
C SER A 154 -28.64 4.78 9.93
N ALA A 155 -27.84 3.76 10.21
CA ALA A 155 -28.27 2.36 10.19
C ALA A 155 -28.96 1.99 11.51
N LYS A 156 -30.16 1.38 11.43
CA LYS A 156 -30.86 0.87 12.61
C LYS A 156 -30.08 -0.20 13.36
N VAL A 157 -29.31 -1.02 12.61
CA VAL A 157 -28.36 -2.00 13.12
C VAL A 157 -27.06 -1.87 12.32
N ALA A 158 -26.04 -1.30 12.95
CA ALA A 158 -24.80 -0.92 12.28
C ALA A 158 -23.82 -2.07 12.05
N THR A 159 -24.08 -3.29 12.55
CA THR A 159 -23.13 -4.42 12.49
C THR A 159 -22.72 -4.76 11.06
N MET A 160 -23.67 -4.85 10.13
CA MET A 160 -23.40 -5.21 8.73
C MET A 160 -22.61 -4.11 7.98
N PRO A 161 -23.01 -2.83 8.03
CA PRO A 161 -22.20 -1.73 7.52
C PRO A 161 -20.78 -1.67 8.10
N MET A 162 -20.66 -1.77 9.43
CA MET A 162 -19.36 -1.74 10.12
C MET A 162 -18.45 -2.91 9.70
N SER A 163 -19.03 -4.11 9.50
CA SER A 163 -18.26 -5.27 9.05
C SER A 163 -17.62 -5.04 7.67
N ALA A 164 -18.35 -4.40 6.76
CA ALA A 164 -17.81 -4.05 5.45
C ALA A 164 -16.73 -2.96 5.55
N ILE A 165 -16.96 -1.90 6.32
CA ILE A 165 -16.02 -0.78 6.50
C ILE A 165 -14.72 -1.25 7.17
N ASN A 166 -14.80 -2.15 8.14
CA ASN A 166 -13.63 -2.71 8.82
C ASN A 166 -12.83 -3.69 7.93
N LEU A 167 -13.49 -4.34 6.97
CA LEU A 167 -12.85 -5.31 6.08
C LEU A 167 -12.09 -4.65 4.93
N PHE A 168 -12.63 -3.55 4.38
CA PHE A 168 -12.03 -2.81 3.27
C PHE A 168 -12.59 -1.38 3.25
N SER A 169 -11.99 -0.49 2.45
CA SER A 169 -12.53 0.86 2.22
C SER A 169 -13.59 0.81 1.11
N PRO A 170 -14.91 0.92 1.38
CA PRO A 170 -15.93 1.06 0.34
C PRO A 170 -15.69 2.32 -0.51
N ASP A 171 -16.24 2.36 -1.73
CA ASP A 171 -16.11 3.57 -2.57
C ASP A 171 -16.90 4.73 -1.99
N VAL A 172 -18.05 4.45 -1.36
CA VAL A 172 -18.90 5.46 -0.74
C VAL A 172 -19.51 4.94 0.58
N ILE A 173 -19.52 5.79 1.61
CA ILE A 173 -20.30 5.62 2.83
C ILE A 173 -21.34 6.76 2.84
N ALA A 174 -22.65 6.42 2.84
CA ALA A 174 -23.71 7.39 2.63
C ALA A 174 -24.94 7.15 3.52
N ASP A 175 -25.64 8.21 3.84
CA ASP A 175 -26.97 8.13 4.46
C ASP A 175 -28.08 7.90 3.43
N ILE A 176 -29.32 7.73 3.89
CA ILE A 176 -30.48 7.41 3.03
C ILE A 176 -30.73 8.51 1.95
N PRO A 177 -30.77 9.81 2.29
CA PRO A 177 -30.91 10.88 1.29
C PRO A 177 -29.80 10.89 0.24
N GLN A 178 -28.55 10.65 0.65
CA GLN A 178 -27.39 10.59 -0.26
C GLN A 178 -27.50 9.38 -1.21
N ILE A 179 -27.85 8.20 -0.70
CA ILE A 179 -28.07 7.00 -1.54
C ILE A 179 -29.19 7.28 -2.56
N SER A 180 -30.30 7.89 -2.13
CA SER A 180 -31.40 8.24 -3.04
C SER A 180 -30.96 9.23 -4.14
N GLY A 181 -30.18 10.24 -3.78
CA GLY A 181 -29.61 11.22 -4.73
C GLY A 181 -28.67 10.56 -5.75
N MET A 182 -27.79 9.66 -5.27
CA MET A 182 -26.86 8.92 -6.14
C MET A 182 -27.59 8.02 -7.15
N LEU A 183 -28.66 7.34 -6.71
CA LEU A 183 -29.45 6.50 -7.62
C LEU A 183 -30.19 7.32 -8.67
N LEU A 184 -30.75 8.48 -8.28
CA LEU A 184 -31.39 9.40 -9.21
C LEU A 184 -30.39 9.96 -10.24
N GLU A 185 -29.17 10.29 -9.81
CA GLU A 185 -28.13 10.78 -10.69
C GLU A 185 -27.62 9.68 -11.65
N ALA A 186 -27.45 8.46 -11.13
CA ALA A 186 -27.04 7.30 -11.95
C ALA A 186 -27.95 7.10 -13.16
N SER A 187 -29.26 7.43 -13.06
CA SER A 187 -30.22 7.31 -14.15
C SER A 187 -29.92 8.19 -15.38
N ARG A 188 -29.07 9.19 -15.23
CA ARG A 188 -28.70 10.15 -16.30
C ARG A 188 -27.54 9.69 -17.15
N TYR A 189 -26.88 8.60 -16.80
CA TYR A 189 -25.63 8.10 -17.43
C TYR A 189 -25.72 6.60 -17.71
N THR A 190 -24.78 6.10 -18.52
CA THR A 190 -24.53 4.66 -18.53
C THR A 190 -23.89 4.26 -17.20
N ILE A 191 -24.20 3.09 -16.68
CA ILE A 191 -23.75 2.69 -15.35
C ILE A 191 -22.22 2.67 -15.24
N SER A 192 -21.51 2.23 -16.29
CA SER A 192 -20.04 2.22 -16.32
C SER A 192 -19.45 3.64 -16.31
N HIS A 193 -20.11 4.58 -17.00
CA HIS A 193 -19.68 5.99 -16.98
C HIS A 193 -19.87 6.59 -15.58
N TYR A 194 -21.02 6.35 -14.96
CA TYR A 194 -21.31 6.81 -13.62
C TYR A 194 -20.34 6.24 -12.56
N ILE A 195 -20.05 4.94 -12.64
CA ILE A 195 -19.07 4.27 -11.76
C ILE A 195 -17.68 4.88 -11.93
N ASN A 196 -17.23 5.11 -13.17
CA ASN A 196 -15.95 5.74 -13.42
C ASN A 196 -15.89 7.19 -12.92
N GLN A 197 -16.97 7.93 -13.05
CA GLN A 197 -17.09 9.29 -12.54
C GLN A 197 -16.91 9.33 -11.01
N ILE A 198 -17.55 8.41 -10.28
CA ILE A 198 -17.41 8.33 -8.81
C ILE A 198 -16.01 7.85 -8.40
N LYS A 199 -15.46 6.82 -9.06
CA LYS A 199 -14.17 6.22 -8.69
C LYS A 199 -12.96 7.08 -9.04
N HIS A 200 -13.02 7.86 -10.11
CA HIS A 200 -11.88 8.64 -10.61
C HIS A 200 -11.98 10.14 -10.30
N GLY A 201 -12.90 10.52 -9.44
CA GLY A 201 -12.84 11.79 -8.73
C GLY A 201 -13.52 12.98 -9.39
N ASP A 202 -14.78 12.85 -9.76
CA ASP A 202 -15.71 13.95 -9.57
C ASP A 202 -16.48 13.64 -8.27
N ASN A 203 -15.90 14.02 -7.15
CA ASN A 203 -16.36 13.70 -5.80
C ASN A 203 -17.80 14.14 -5.56
N LEU A 204 -18.69 13.19 -5.37
CA LEU A 204 -20.02 13.38 -4.82
C LEU A 204 -19.96 13.60 -3.30
N ASN A 205 -19.55 14.77 -2.91
CA ASN A 205 -20.13 15.40 -1.73
C ASN A 205 -21.40 16.11 -2.23
N ASN A 206 -22.48 15.37 -2.41
CA ASN A 206 -23.79 15.91 -2.80
C ASN A 206 -24.53 16.57 -1.61
N SER A 207 -23.94 17.59 -1.03
CA SER A 207 -24.70 18.76 -0.64
C SER A 207 -24.82 19.61 -1.90
N LEU A 208 -26.04 19.91 -2.34
CA LEU A 208 -26.24 20.86 -3.43
C LEU A 208 -25.36 22.09 -3.20
N PRO A 209 -24.67 22.62 -4.24
CA PRO A 209 -23.82 23.77 -4.06
C PRO A 209 -24.57 24.91 -3.37
N THR A 210 -23.94 25.46 -2.35
CA THR A 210 -24.57 26.50 -1.51
C THR A 210 -24.07 27.86 -1.96
N ILE A 211 -24.99 28.71 -2.38
CA ILE A 211 -24.72 30.05 -2.89
C ILE A 211 -25.27 31.08 -1.92
N LEU A 212 -24.50 32.12 -1.64
CA LEU A 212 -24.98 33.31 -0.95
C LEU A 212 -25.22 34.44 -1.98
N ILE A 213 -26.41 34.98 -2.03
CA ILE A 213 -26.72 36.17 -2.82
C ILE A 213 -26.91 37.37 -1.88
N VAL A 214 -26.26 38.47 -2.21
CA VAL A 214 -26.18 39.66 -1.36
C VAL A 214 -26.57 40.89 -2.16
N ASP A 215 -27.62 41.61 -1.75
CA ASP A 215 -28.10 42.83 -2.36
C ASP A 215 -28.98 43.55 -1.32
N ASP A 216 -28.91 44.87 -1.21
CA ASP A 216 -29.68 45.64 -0.23
C ASP A 216 -31.16 45.80 -0.63
N LEU A 217 -31.49 45.55 -1.92
CA LEU A 217 -32.85 45.66 -2.44
C LEU A 217 -33.50 44.26 -2.49
N GLU A 218 -34.60 44.07 -1.78
CA GLU A 218 -35.35 42.81 -1.75
C GLU A 218 -35.83 42.35 -3.14
N ASP A 219 -36.19 43.29 -4.04
CA ASP A 219 -36.60 42.98 -5.41
C ASP A 219 -35.46 42.34 -6.23
N ASN A 220 -34.22 42.75 -6.00
CA ASN A 220 -33.06 42.18 -6.64
C ASN A 220 -32.79 40.75 -6.11
N LEU A 221 -32.86 40.57 -4.80
CA LEU A 221 -32.75 39.25 -4.17
C LEU A 221 -33.83 38.27 -4.67
N PHE A 222 -35.08 38.76 -4.77
CA PHE A 222 -36.18 37.98 -5.32
C PHE A 222 -35.92 37.58 -6.78
N SER A 223 -35.49 38.52 -7.62
CA SER A 223 -35.20 38.30 -9.04
C SER A 223 -34.07 37.28 -9.24
N LEU A 224 -32.96 37.43 -8.51
CA LEU A 224 -31.82 36.51 -8.55
C LEU A 224 -32.23 35.10 -8.07
N ASN A 225 -32.98 35.00 -6.99
CA ASN A 225 -33.50 33.73 -6.48
C ASN A 225 -34.42 33.06 -7.52
N ALA A 226 -35.29 33.78 -8.18
CA ALA A 226 -36.15 33.24 -9.22
C ALA A 226 -35.37 32.70 -10.42
N ILE A 227 -34.29 33.35 -10.83
CA ILE A 227 -33.39 32.92 -11.92
C ILE A 227 -32.69 31.61 -11.55
N LEU A 228 -32.29 31.44 -10.28
CA LEU A 228 -31.41 30.34 -9.82
C LEU A 228 -32.16 29.18 -9.17
N LYS A 229 -33.44 29.36 -8.78
CA LYS A 229 -34.22 28.37 -8.00
C LYS A 229 -34.28 26.97 -8.58
N PHE A 230 -34.23 26.82 -9.89
CA PHE A 230 -34.35 25.50 -10.56
C PHE A 230 -33.01 24.95 -11.06
N GLU A 231 -31.88 25.57 -10.70
CA GLU A 231 -30.55 25.13 -11.14
C GLU A 231 -29.89 24.11 -10.18
N GLY A 232 -30.58 23.68 -9.12
CA GLY A 232 -30.07 22.70 -8.17
C GLY A 232 -29.08 23.29 -7.16
N TYR A 233 -29.28 24.52 -6.70
CA TYR A 233 -28.50 25.18 -5.68
C TYR A 233 -29.28 25.36 -4.37
N ILE A 234 -28.58 25.36 -3.24
CA ILE A 234 -29.10 25.90 -1.97
C ILE A 234 -28.76 27.38 -1.97
N ILE A 235 -29.79 28.22 -1.92
CA ILE A 235 -29.61 29.69 -2.02
C ILE A 235 -29.93 30.32 -0.67
N HIS A 236 -28.96 31.04 -0.13
CA HIS A 236 -29.15 31.92 1.03
C HIS A 236 -29.11 33.36 0.57
N GLN A 237 -29.79 34.22 1.30
CA GLN A 237 -29.93 35.63 0.97
C GLN A 237 -29.45 36.47 2.15
N ALA A 238 -28.73 37.56 1.85
CA ALA A 238 -28.33 38.57 2.79
C ALA A 238 -28.69 39.95 2.21
N ASN A 239 -29.30 40.80 3.01
CA ASN A 239 -29.71 42.14 2.60
C ASN A 239 -28.73 43.25 3.05
N SER A 240 -27.54 42.85 3.50
CA SER A 240 -26.49 43.78 3.88
C SER A 240 -25.12 43.11 3.89
N GLY A 241 -24.03 43.90 3.74
CA GLY A 241 -22.66 43.41 3.82
C GLY A 241 -22.32 42.80 5.16
N ALA A 242 -22.79 43.39 6.27
CA ALA A 242 -22.58 42.84 7.61
C ALA A 242 -23.20 41.44 7.81
N LEU A 243 -24.44 41.25 7.34
CA LEU A 243 -25.13 39.97 7.40
C LEU A 243 -24.43 38.91 6.51
N ALA A 244 -23.96 39.32 5.33
CA ALA A 244 -23.23 38.46 4.42
C ALA A 244 -21.93 37.91 5.06
N ILE A 245 -21.17 38.76 5.73
CA ILE A 245 -19.95 38.35 6.47
C ILE A 245 -20.30 37.38 7.60
N GLU A 246 -21.30 37.71 8.42
CA GLU A 246 -21.74 36.84 9.51
C GLU A 246 -22.13 35.45 9.01
N MET A 247 -22.91 35.39 7.92
CA MET A 247 -23.33 34.13 7.32
C MET A 247 -22.16 33.35 6.72
N ALA A 248 -21.22 34.03 6.05
CA ALA A 248 -20.05 33.37 5.45
C ALA A 248 -19.07 32.81 6.48
N LEU A 249 -18.97 33.41 7.66
CA LEU A 249 -18.17 32.89 8.77
C LEU A 249 -18.80 31.69 9.47
N LYS A 250 -20.13 31.60 9.48
CA LYS A 250 -20.87 30.51 10.15
C LYS A 250 -21.09 29.29 9.25
N ARG A 251 -21.05 29.45 7.94
CA ARG A 251 -21.34 28.39 6.95
C ARG A 251 -20.39 28.43 5.78
N GLN A 252 -20.15 27.28 5.18
CA GLN A 252 -19.38 27.18 3.94
C GLN A 252 -20.27 27.47 2.74
N TYR A 253 -19.80 28.32 1.83
CA TYR A 253 -20.42 28.62 0.56
C TYR A 253 -19.53 28.19 -0.60
N ASP A 254 -20.13 27.80 -1.72
CA ASP A 254 -19.42 27.44 -2.95
C ASP A 254 -19.24 28.64 -3.87
N CYS A 255 -20.06 29.68 -3.70
CA CYS A 255 -19.94 30.97 -4.38
C CYS A 255 -20.75 32.04 -3.64
N ILE A 256 -20.28 33.28 -3.71
CA ILE A 256 -21.01 34.48 -3.25
C ILE A 256 -21.29 35.34 -4.46
N VAL A 257 -22.55 35.75 -4.67
CA VAL A 257 -22.96 36.76 -5.63
C VAL A 257 -23.24 38.03 -4.84
N LEU A 258 -22.48 39.08 -5.07
CA LEU A 258 -22.39 40.25 -4.19
C LEU A 258 -22.61 41.53 -4.95
N ASP A 259 -23.63 42.27 -4.55
CA ASP A 259 -23.80 43.63 -5.08
C ASP A 259 -22.66 44.54 -4.62
N VAL A 260 -22.19 45.38 -5.53
CA VAL A 260 -21.14 46.37 -5.25
C VAL A 260 -21.71 47.58 -4.49
N GLN A 261 -22.90 48.03 -4.86
CA GLN A 261 -23.47 49.28 -4.32
C GLN A 261 -24.48 48.98 -3.22
N MET A 262 -24.02 48.92 -1.99
CA MET A 262 -24.85 48.74 -0.80
C MET A 262 -24.59 49.87 0.20
N PRO A 263 -25.60 50.27 1.01
CA PRO A 263 -25.43 51.26 2.07
C PRO A 263 -24.57 50.71 3.21
N GLU A 264 -23.91 51.58 3.95
CA GLU A 264 -23.06 51.32 5.11
C GLU A 264 -21.75 50.56 4.80
N MET A 265 -21.81 49.48 4.05
CA MET A 265 -20.65 48.66 3.65
C MET A 265 -20.82 48.19 2.21
N ASP A 266 -19.94 48.66 1.33
CA ASP A 266 -19.99 48.28 -0.08
C ASP A 266 -19.47 46.85 -0.33
N GLY A 267 -19.76 46.30 -1.53
CA GLY A 267 -19.36 44.93 -1.87
C GLY A 267 -17.85 44.72 -1.90
N PHE A 268 -17.05 45.73 -2.19
CA PHE A 268 -15.58 45.62 -2.18
C PHE A 268 -15.03 45.53 -0.76
N GLU A 269 -15.62 46.25 0.18
CA GLU A 269 -15.27 46.14 1.60
C GLU A 269 -15.61 44.75 2.15
N VAL A 270 -16.79 44.21 1.81
CA VAL A 270 -17.19 42.84 2.16
C VAL A 270 -16.18 41.81 1.63
N ALA A 271 -15.83 41.88 0.33
CA ALA A 271 -14.90 40.98 -0.30
C ALA A 271 -13.49 41.07 0.33
N THR A 272 -13.04 42.28 0.67
CA THR A 272 -11.75 42.48 1.35
C THR A 272 -11.73 41.82 2.72
N ILE A 273 -12.78 41.94 3.52
CA ILE A 273 -12.88 41.28 4.84
C ILE A 273 -12.90 39.76 4.68
N LEU A 274 -13.68 39.23 3.73
CA LEU A 274 -13.76 37.78 3.48
C LEU A 274 -12.43 37.21 2.98
N SER A 275 -11.66 37.96 2.18
CA SER A 275 -10.35 37.51 1.65
C SER A 275 -9.26 37.45 2.73
N GLN A 276 -9.38 38.19 3.81
CA GLN A 276 -8.43 38.21 4.91
C GLN A 276 -8.64 37.08 5.95
N ASN A 277 -9.77 36.38 5.89
CA ASN A 277 -10.09 35.35 6.83
C ASN A 277 -9.80 33.94 6.26
N ASP A 278 -9.09 33.08 7.01
CA ASP A 278 -8.69 31.75 6.58
C ASP A 278 -9.84 30.80 6.21
N VAL A 279 -11.03 31.04 6.76
CA VAL A 279 -12.23 30.24 6.49
C VAL A 279 -12.89 30.64 5.17
N THR A 280 -12.89 31.94 4.84
CA THR A 280 -13.68 32.49 3.74
C THR A 280 -12.84 32.92 2.52
N LYS A 281 -11.52 33.11 2.68
CA LYS A 281 -10.61 33.65 1.64
C LYS A 281 -10.61 32.90 0.30
N ASN A 282 -11.10 31.66 0.28
CA ASN A 282 -11.12 30.84 -0.93
C ASN A 282 -12.53 30.68 -1.50
N ILE A 283 -13.53 31.36 -0.95
CA ILE A 283 -14.88 31.36 -1.51
C ILE A 283 -14.88 32.28 -2.75
N PRO A 284 -15.23 31.78 -3.94
CA PRO A 284 -15.30 32.60 -5.15
C PRO A 284 -16.41 33.66 -5.04
N ILE A 285 -16.10 34.87 -5.41
CA ILE A 285 -17.04 35.99 -5.37
C ILE A 285 -17.31 36.51 -6.79
N ILE A 286 -18.58 36.65 -7.15
CA ILE A 286 -19.05 37.32 -8.38
C ILE A 286 -19.69 38.62 -7.98
N PHE A 287 -19.14 39.74 -8.45
CA PHE A 287 -19.73 41.06 -8.21
C PHE A 287 -20.87 41.39 -9.19
N LEU A 288 -21.92 42.02 -8.69
CA LEU A 288 -22.97 42.65 -9.48
C LEU A 288 -22.73 44.18 -9.49
N SER A 289 -22.66 44.79 -10.66
CA SER A 289 -22.37 46.25 -10.79
C SER A 289 -23.29 46.90 -11.80
N ALA A 290 -23.69 48.19 -11.58
CA ALA A 290 -24.42 48.98 -12.56
C ALA A 290 -23.54 49.28 -13.78
N LEU A 291 -24.13 49.26 -14.98
CA LEU A 291 -23.47 49.65 -16.23
C LEU A 291 -22.90 51.07 -16.11
N GLY A 292 -21.56 51.23 -16.12
CA GLY A 292 -20.88 52.52 -16.10
C GLY A 292 -19.94 52.78 -14.94
N SER A 293 -19.79 51.87 -13.98
CA SER A 293 -18.81 52.02 -12.90
C SER A 293 -17.39 51.78 -13.40
N ASP A 294 -16.50 52.72 -13.07
CA ASP A 294 -15.11 52.85 -13.49
C ASP A 294 -14.33 51.55 -13.61
N LYS A 295 -13.67 51.33 -14.76
CA LYS A 295 -12.73 50.24 -14.98
C LYS A 295 -11.65 50.12 -13.88
N GLU A 296 -11.29 51.23 -13.23
CA GLU A 296 -10.32 51.25 -12.12
C GLU A 296 -10.86 50.56 -10.86
N LYS A 297 -12.15 50.72 -10.53
CA LYS A 297 -12.77 50.02 -9.39
C LYS A 297 -12.96 48.53 -9.62
N VAL A 298 -13.19 48.14 -10.88
CA VAL A 298 -13.23 46.71 -11.26
C VAL A 298 -11.87 46.03 -11.08
N LEU A 299 -10.78 46.73 -11.41
CA LEU A 299 -9.40 46.23 -11.18
C LEU A 299 -9.08 46.13 -9.69
N GLN A 300 -9.45 47.10 -8.87
CA GLN A 300 -9.32 47.05 -7.42
C GLN A 300 -10.10 45.88 -6.78
N GLY A 301 -11.28 45.56 -7.31
CA GLY A 301 -12.07 44.42 -6.86
C GLY A 301 -11.46 43.07 -7.21
N MET A 302 -10.72 42.96 -8.31
CA MET A 302 -9.96 41.73 -8.62
C MET A 302 -8.80 41.50 -7.64
N ASP A 303 -8.14 42.57 -7.20
CA ASP A 303 -7.10 42.50 -6.16
C ASP A 303 -7.67 42.08 -4.78
N SER A 304 -8.98 42.28 -4.56
CA SER A 304 -9.69 41.90 -3.33
C SER A 304 -10.17 40.43 -3.30
N GLY A 305 -9.84 39.61 -4.32
CA GLY A 305 -10.17 38.19 -4.36
C GLY A 305 -11.44 37.81 -5.14
N ALA A 306 -12.06 38.76 -5.88
CA ALA A 306 -13.16 38.43 -6.78
C ALA A 306 -12.69 37.70 -8.02
N ILE A 307 -13.49 36.73 -8.44
CA ILE A 307 -13.20 35.93 -9.64
C ILE A 307 -13.81 36.54 -10.88
N ASP A 308 -14.95 37.24 -10.75
CA ASP A 308 -15.67 37.74 -11.91
C ASP A 308 -16.67 38.87 -11.57
N PHE A 309 -17.18 39.56 -12.63
CA PHE A 309 -18.16 40.64 -12.59
C PHE A 309 -19.33 40.39 -13.52
N LEU A 310 -20.52 40.87 -13.14
CA LEU A 310 -21.74 40.89 -13.94
C LEU A 310 -22.39 42.29 -13.90
N ALA A 311 -22.79 42.79 -15.07
CA ALA A 311 -23.52 44.05 -15.16
C ALA A 311 -25.01 43.87 -14.80
N LYS A 312 -25.57 44.85 -14.11
CA LYS A 312 -27.03 44.95 -13.92
C LYS A 312 -27.64 45.72 -15.14
N PRO A 313 -28.79 45.25 -15.70
CA PRO A 313 -29.61 44.13 -15.28
C PRO A 313 -28.95 42.78 -15.59
N VAL A 314 -29.09 41.82 -14.66
CA VAL A 314 -28.41 40.51 -14.73
C VAL A 314 -29.01 39.66 -15.85
N ASP A 315 -28.16 39.28 -16.81
CA ASP A 315 -28.53 38.31 -17.86
C ASP A 315 -28.60 36.88 -17.29
N PRO A 316 -29.77 36.20 -17.31
CA PRO A 316 -29.93 34.86 -16.73
C PRO A 316 -29.01 33.77 -17.29
N PRO A 317 -28.77 33.63 -18.61
CA PRO A 317 -27.80 32.69 -19.14
C PRO A 317 -26.38 32.94 -18.65
N LEU A 318 -25.97 34.20 -18.55
CA LEU A 318 -24.61 34.58 -18.19
C LEU A 318 -24.31 34.32 -16.72
N ILE A 319 -25.21 34.65 -15.79
CA ILE A 319 -25.02 34.36 -14.36
C ILE A 319 -24.99 32.86 -14.11
N LYS A 320 -25.83 32.07 -14.77
CA LYS A 320 -25.82 30.60 -14.66
C LYS A 320 -24.49 30.00 -15.12
N ALA A 321 -23.95 30.46 -16.25
CA ALA A 321 -22.66 30.01 -16.77
C ALA A 321 -21.49 30.36 -15.82
N LYS A 322 -21.46 31.58 -15.29
CA LYS A 322 -20.43 32.04 -14.35
C LYS A 322 -20.50 31.29 -13.02
N LEU A 323 -21.67 31.06 -12.45
CA LEU A 323 -21.86 30.30 -11.25
C LEU A 323 -21.38 28.85 -11.40
N LYS A 324 -21.69 28.17 -12.52
CA LYS A 324 -21.16 26.82 -12.81
C LYS A 324 -19.65 26.78 -12.79
N LEU A 325 -18.98 27.81 -13.34
CA LEU A 325 -17.53 27.90 -13.33
C LEU A 325 -16.98 28.10 -11.92
N CYS A 326 -17.56 29.01 -11.14
CA CYS A 326 -17.15 29.28 -9.76
C CYS A 326 -17.32 28.07 -8.86
N ILE A 327 -18.44 27.37 -8.95
CA ILE A 327 -18.70 26.15 -8.20
C ILE A 327 -17.68 25.06 -8.55
N LYS A 328 -17.35 24.90 -9.84
CA LYS A 328 -16.32 23.95 -10.30
C LYS A 328 -14.93 24.29 -9.75
N LEU A 329 -14.58 25.55 -9.64
CA LEU A 329 -13.32 26.01 -9.04
C LEU A 329 -13.29 25.74 -7.53
N SER A 330 -14.38 26.06 -6.82
CA SER A 330 -14.55 25.77 -5.38
C SER A 330 -14.41 24.29 -5.08
N SER A 331 -15.09 23.43 -5.86
CA SER A 331 -15.00 21.97 -5.73
C SER A 331 -13.56 21.48 -5.91
N LYS A 332 -12.88 21.85 -6.99
CA LYS A 332 -11.48 21.46 -7.24
C LYS A 332 -10.54 21.90 -6.10
N TYR A 333 -10.74 23.10 -5.56
CA TYR A 333 -9.94 23.57 -4.44
C TYR A 333 -10.14 22.71 -3.17
N LYS A 334 -11.40 22.41 -2.84
CA LYS A 334 -11.75 21.53 -1.72
C LYS A 334 -11.14 20.14 -1.87
N ASP A 335 -11.20 19.58 -3.07
CA ASP A 335 -10.64 18.27 -3.38
C ASP A 335 -9.10 18.25 -3.25
N SER A 336 -8.43 19.28 -3.81
CA SER A 336 -6.98 19.41 -3.67
C SER A 336 -6.53 19.49 -2.20
N LYS A 337 -7.27 20.25 -1.39
CA LYS A 337 -6.98 20.39 0.05
C LYS A 337 -7.14 19.05 0.79
N ARG A 338 -8.17 18.25 0.46
CA ARG A 338 -8.39 16.90 1.03
C ARG A 338 -7.27 15.95 0.64
N VAL A 339 -6.89 15.91 -0.64
CA VAL A 339 -5.80 15.06 -1.13
C VAL A 339 -4.49 15.41 -0.43
N ILE A 340 -4.17 16.70 -0.30
CA ILE A 340 -2.96 17.15 0.41
C ILE A 340 -2.99 16.74 1.89
N SER A 341 -4.14 16.82 2.54
CA SER A 341 -4.30 16.39 3.94
C SER A 341 -4.08 14.87 4.09
N ALA A 342 -4.71 14.06 3.24
CA ALA A 342 -4.55 12.61 3.22
C ALA A 342 -3.09 12.18 2.96
N ILE A 343 -2.42 12.82 1.98
CA ILE A 343 -1.00 12.57 1.68
C ILE A 343 -0.11 12.91 2.90
N LYS A 344 -0.41 14.00 3.60
CA LYS A 344 0.35 14.37 4.80
C LYS A 344 0.21 13.35 5.93
N GLU A 345 -1.00 12.85 6.16
CA GLU A 345 -1.26 11.82 7.17
C GLU A 345 -0.56 10.51 6.82
N GLU A 346 -0.68 10.05 5.56
CA GLU A 346 0.00 8.86 5.07
C GLU A 346 1.53 8.99 5.15
N HIS A 347 2.08 10.13 4.74
CA HIS A 347 3.51 10.40 4.84
C HIS A 347 4.01 10.39 6.29
N SER A 348 3.22 10.93 7.22
CA SER A 348 3.56 10.92 8.65
C SER A 348 3.59 9.49 9.21
N SER A 349 2.57 8.68 8.90
CA SER A 349 2.47 7.28 9.31
C SER A 349 3.62 6.44 8.72
N LEU A 350 3.93 6.64 7.43
CA LEU A 350 5.03 5.95 6.76
C LEU A 350 6.39 6.30 7.38
N LYS A 351 6.58 7.57 7.75
CA LYS A 351 7.81 8.05 8.39
C LYS A 351 7.99 7.42 9.78
N GLU A 352 6.91 7.32 10.56
CA GLU A 352 6.93 6.69 11.88
C GLU A 352 7.25 5.19 11.77
N ALA A 353 6.55 4.46 10.90
CA ALA A 353 6.82 3.04 10.64
C ALA A 353 8.26 2.79 10.16
N ASN A 354 8.80 3.64 9.30
CA ASN A 354 10.19 3.53 8.83
C ASN A 354 11.22 3.81 9.93
N THR A 355 10.89 4.70 10.88
CA THR A 355 11.74 4.98 12.04
C THR A 355 11.81 3.78 12.97
N ASP A 356 10.67 3.15 13.28
CA ASP A 356 10.58 1.96 14.12
C ASP A 356 11.26 0.75 13.48
N PHE A 357 11.06 0.56 12.17
CA PHE A 357 11.74 -0.48 11.42
C PHE A 357 13.27 -0.30 11.44
N SER A 358 13.75 0.93 11.23
CA SER A 358 15.17 1.25 11.27
C SER A 358 15.78 1.05 12.66
N ALA A 359 15.02 1.33 13.74
CA ALA A 359 15.45 1.07 15.11
C ALA A 359 15.58 -0.44 15.38
N SER A 360 14.61 -1.24 14.91
CA SER A 360 14.64 -2.70 15.02
C SER A 360 15.82 -3.32 14.27
N LEU A 361 16.12 -2.83 13.07
CA LEU A 361 17.30 -3.27 12.31
C LEU A 361 18.62 -2.93 12.99
N ARG A 362 18.75 -1.75 13.60
CA ARG A 362 19.95 -1.40 14.37
C ARG A 362 20.12 -2.29 15.60
N TYR A 363 19.02 -2.64 16.27
CA TYR A 363 19.08 -3.60 17.38
C TYR A 363 19.54 -4.98 16.92
N ALA A 364 19.02 -5.47 15.80
CA ALA A 364 19.47 -6.73 15.19
C ALA A 364 20.96 -6.67 14.79
N GLN A 365 21.44 -5.52 14.28
CA GLN A 365 22.87 -5.30 13.98
C GLN A 365 23.74 -5.44 15.23
N ASN A 366 23.32 -4.86 16.35
CA ASN A 366 24.06 -5.00 17.61
C ASN A 366 24.15 -6.46 18.07
N ILE A 367 23.06 -7.24 17.90
CA ILE A 367 23.06 -8.67 18.19
C ILE A 367 24.03 -9.41 17.28
N GLN A 368 23.99 -9.17 15.97
CA GLN A 368 24.89 -9.81 15.00
C GLN A 368 26.35 -9.47 15.30
N GLN A 369 26.66 -8.19 15.57
CA GLN A 369 28.01 -7.74 15.94
C GLN A 369 28.54 -8.38 17.23
N ALA A 370 27.65 -8.65 18.20
CA ALA A 370 28.05 -9.28 19.46
C ALA A 370 28.47 -10.76 19.30
N ILE A 371 28.08 -11.40 18.20
CA ILE A 371 28.43 -12.80 17.88
C ILE A 371 29.74 -12.88 17.09
N LEU A 372 30.07 -11.82 16.33
CA LEU A 372 31.30 -11.77 15.55
C LEU A 372 32.52 -11.58 16.44
N PRO A 373 33.67 -12.19 16.11
CA PRO A 373 34.93 -12.00 16.84
C PRO A 373 35.37 -10.54 16.81
N THR A 374 35.85 -10.05 17.95
CA THR A 374 36.37 -8.67 18.07
C THR A 374 37.77 -8.55 17.45
N ALA A 375 38.15 -7.33 17.09
CA ALA A 375 39.50 -7.04 16.56
C ALA A 375 40.60 -7.39 17.59
N GLU A 376 40.30 -7.20 18.90
CA GLU A 376 41.23 -7.57 19.98
C GLU A 376 41.51 -9.06 19.99
N LEU A 377 40.48 -9.90 19.82
CA LEU A 377 40.65 -11.35 19.72
C LEU A 377 41.51 -11.75 18.52
N PHE A 378 41.27 -11.16 17.34
CA PHE A 378 42.09 -11.40 16.17
C PHE A 378 43.56 -11.01 16.39
N ASN A 379 43.80 -9.83 16.98
CA ASN A 379 45.15 -9.32 17.26
C ASN A 379 45.89 -10.16 18.34
N SER A 380 45.13 -10.81 19.24
CA SER A 380 45.72 -11.70 20.24
C SER A 380 46.21 -13.03 19.65
N LEU A 381 45.53 -13.51 18.59
CA LEU A 381 45.80 -14.79 17.96
C LEU A 381 46.78 -14.68 16.76
N PHE A 382 46.71 -13.56 16.04
CA PHE A 382 47.51 -13.32 14.84
C PHE A 382 48.17 -11.92 14.92
N LYS A 383 49.50 -11.86 14.82
CA LYS A 383 50.25 -10.61 14.92
C LYS A 383 49.94 -9.63 13.79
N ASP A 384 49.67 -10.15 12.60
CA ASP A 384 49.38 -9.34 11.40
C ASP A 384 48.19 -9.92 10.68
N ASN A 385 47.09 -9.18 10.69
CA ASN A 385 45.81 -9.60 10.17
C ASN A 385 44.98 -8.45 9.59
N LEU A 386 44.01 -8.75 8.76
CA LEU A 386 43.01 -7.80 8.29
C LEU A 386 41.63 -8.47 8.24
N VAL A 387 40.60 -7.69 8.55
CA VAL A 387 39.22 -8.05 8.29
C VAL A 387 38.52 -6.84 7.67
N ILE A 388 37.95 -7.04 6.48
CA ILE A 388 37.02 -6.11 5.80
C ILE A 388 35.67 -6.77 5.86
N PHE A 389 34.72 -6.15 6.55
CA PHE A 389 33.33 -6.63 6.68
C PHE A 389 32.37 -5.49 6.37
N ARG A 390 31.66 -5.60 5.26
CA ARG A 390 30.73 -4.60 4.74
C ARG A 390 29.44 -5.26 4.32
N PRO A 391 28.45 -5.36 5.22
CA PRO A 391 27.14 -5.80 4.84
C PRO A 391 26.53 -4.87 3.77
N LYS A 392 25.75 -5.44 2.86
CA LYS A 392 25.01 -4.69 1.83
C LYS A 392 23.94 -3.78 2.46
N GLU A 393 23.28 -4.29 3.48
CA GLU A 393 22.27 -3.58 4.26
C GLU A 393 22.77 -3.33 5.69
N THR A 394 21.88 -3.01 6.62
CA THR A 394 22.26 -2.81 8.03
C THR A 394 22.81 -4.08 8.66
N ILE A 395 22.33 -5.25 8.25
CA ILE A 395 22.74 -6.60 8.65
C ILE A 395 22.94 -7.45 7.41
N GLY A 396 23.75 -8.49 7.50
CA GLY A 396 24.14 -9.31 6.34
C GLY A 396 24.19 -10.80 6.61
N GLY A 397 24.34 -11.60 5.52
CA GLY A 397 24.50 -13.05 5.55
C GLY A 397 25.94 -13.49 5.79
N ASP A 398 26.91 -12.66 5.43
CA ASP A 398 28.33 -12.96 5.67
C ASP A 398 28.64 -12.99 7.16
N PHE A 399 29.52 -13.90 7.55
CA PHE A 399 30.06 -13.94 8.90
C PHE A 399 31.48 -14.50 8.92
N TYR A 400 32.21 -14.18 9.97
CA TYR A 400 33.52 -14.72 10.22
C TYR A 400 33.62 -15.23 11.65
N PHE A 401 34.51 -16.19 11.85
CA PHE A 401 34.71 -16.84 13.14
C PHE A 401 36.18 -17.08 13.38
N VAL A 402 36.62 -16.95 14.62
CA VAL A 402 37.98 -17.34 15.05
C VAL A 402 37.93 -17.90 16.47
N LYS A 403 38.66 -18.97 16.71
CA LYS A 403 38.76 -19.58 18.03
C LYS A 403 40.07 -20.33 18.21
N GLU A 404 40.67 -20.18 19.39
CA GLU A 404 41.75 -21.01 19.85
C GLU A 404 41.21 -22.20 20.64
N VAL A 405 41.65 -23.40 20.30
CA VAL A 405 41.31 -24.67 20.99
C VAL A 405 42.58 -25.41 21.27
N GLY A 406 43.07 -25.33 22.51
CA GLY A 406 44.36 -25.93 22.89
C GLY A 406 45.51 -25.24 22.18
N ASN A 407 46.18 -25.93 21.24
CA ASN A 407 47.31 -25.42 20.47
C ASN A 407 46.96 -25.10 19.01
N GLU A 408 45.70 -25.23 18.66
CA GLU A 408 45.15 -25.02 17.33
C GLU A 408 44.36 -23.73 17.26
N ILE A 409 44.41 -23.02 16.11
CA ILE A 409 43.56 -21.87 15.83
C ILE A 409 42.66 -22.21 14.65
N ILE A 410 41.33 -22.17 14.88
CA ILE A 410 40.32 -22.34 13.85
C ILE A 410 39.83 -20.98 13.40
N PHE A 411 39.80 -20.72 12.09
CA PHE A 411 39.25 -19.49 11.53
C PHE A 411 38.42 -19.80 10.29
N ILE A 412 37.28 -19.14 10.16
CA ILE A 412 36.22 -19.47 9.22
C ILE A 412 35.70 -18.17 8.57
N CYS A 413 35.43 -18.25 7.27
CA CYS A 413 34.70 -17.25 6.50
C CYS A 413 33.49 -17.94 5.90
N GLY A 414 32.29 -17.47 6.22
CA GLY A 414 31.03 -18.02 5.75
C GLY A 414 30.18 -16.96 5.06
N ASP A 415 29.46 -17.40 4.03
CA ASP A 415 28.58 -16.61 3.20
C ASP A 415 27.24 -17.37 3.09
N CYS A 416 26.20 -16.83 3.72
CA CYS A 416 24.87 -17.42 3.75
C CYS A 416 24.03 -16.89 2.58
N THR A 417 23.21 -17.75 1.99
CA THR A 417 22.27 -17.35 0.95
C THR A 417 21.33 -16.22 1.45
N GLY A 418 21.26 -15.15 0.66
CA GLY A 418 20.43 -13.98 0.93
C GLY A 418 21.12 -12.90 1.78
N HIS A 419 20.63 -11.69 1.67
CA HIS A 419 21.15 -10.52 2.37
C HIS A 419 20.05 -9.93 3.30
N GLY A 420 20.41 -8.95 4.13
CA GLY A 420 19.46 -8.33 5.07
C GLY A 420 19.03 -9.29 6.18
N VAL A 421 17.77 -9.21 6.59
CA VAL A 421 17.24 -9.99 7.73
C VAL A 421 17.35 -11.51 7.56
N PRO A 422 16.93 -12.10 6.42
CA PRO A 422 17.06 -13.54 6.22
C PRO A 422 18.51 -14.01 6.28
N GLY A 423 19.44 -13.35 5.58
CA GLY A 423 20.87 -13.66 5.62
C GLY A 423 21.44 -13.57 7.03
N ALA A 424 21.11 -12.52 7.78
CA ALA A 424 21.55 -12.36 9.16
C ALA A 424 21.05 -13.48 10.09
N MET A 425 19.81 -13.94 9.91
CA MET A 425 19.29 -15.10 10.68
C MET A 425 20.07 -16.37 10.33
N MET A 426 20.39 -16.60 9.07
CA MET A 426 21.18 -17.75 8.61
C MET A 426 22.62 -17.69 9.17
N SER A 427 23.25 -16.51 9.20
CA SER A 427 24.60 -16.35 9.76
C SER A 427 24.65 -16.64 11.26
N MET A 428 23.60 -16.24 12.01
CA MET A 428 23.47 -16.53 13.46
C MET A 428 23.28 -18.02 13.72
N ILE A 429 22.43 -18.71 12.95
CA ILE A 429 22.23 -20.16 13.06
C ILE A 429 23.54 -20.89 12.72
N SER A 430 24.22 -20.48 11.67
CA SER A 430 25.50 -21.05 11.22
C SER A 430 26.58 -20.90 12.28
N SER A 431 26.71 -19.71 12.87
CA SER A 431 27.65 -19.44 13.95
C SER A 431 27.38 -20.33 15.19
N ASN A 432 26.11 -20.48 15.57
CA ASN A 432 25.74 -21.34 16.69
C ASN A 432 26.04 -22.82 16.43
N ILE A 433 25.77 -23.31 15.22
CA ILE A 433 26.12 -24.67 14.79
C ILE A 433 27.64 -24.90 14.87
N ILE A 434 28.45 -23.95 14.37
CA ILE A 434 29.92 -24.00 14.42
C ILE A 434 30.40 -24.04 15.88
N HIS A 435 29.88 -23.18 16.75
CA HIS A 435 30.20 -23.21 18.19
C HIS A 435 29.90 -24.57 18.82
N ASN A 436 28.73 -25.16 18.53
CA ASN A 436 28.37 -26.46 19.07
C ASN A 436 29.31 -27.59 18.57
N ILE A 437 29.70 -27.55 17.28
CA ILE A 437 30.60 -28.55 16.70
C ILE A 437 31.99 -28.46 17.36
N ILE A 438 32.53 -27.26 17.52
CA ILE A 438 33.86 -27.04 18.06
C ILE A 438 33.89 -27.26 19.60
N ASP A 439 32.92 -26.67 20.31
CA ASP A 439 32.92 -26.65 21.78
C ASP A 439 32.42 -27.93 22.40
N SER A 440 31.29 -28.45 21.91
CA SER A 440 30.63 -29.61 22.50
C SER A 440 31.15 -30.94 21.90
N LYS A 441 31.32 -30.97 20.57
CA LYS A 441 31.77 -32.22 19.90
C LYS A 441 33.28 -32.32 19.75
N LYS A 442 34.03 -31.22 20.06
CA LYS A 442 35.50 -31.18 20.01
C LYS A 442 36.07 -31.52 18.62
N ILE A 443 35.32 -31.21 17.53
CA ILE A 443 35.77 -31.45 16.17
C ILE A 443 36.52 -30.20 15.71
N ILE A 444 37.80 -30.35 15.31
CA ILE A 444 38.68 -29.25 14.90
C ILE A 444 39.23 -29.39 13.48
N VAL A 445 39.08 -30.56 12.85
CA VAL A 445 39.57 -30.86 11.49
C VAL A 445 38.57 -30.28 10.48
N PRO A 446 38.99 -29.40 9.52
CA PRO A 446 38.09 -28.62 8.67
C PRO A 446 37.05 -29.44 7.90
N ASN A 447 37.42 -30.52 7.22
CA ASN A 447 36.47 -31.34 6.47
C ASN A 447 35.49 -32.08 7.38
N LEU A 448 35.88 -32.47 8.59
CA LEU A 448 35.00 -33.06 9.57
C LEU A 448 34.01 -32.04 10.17
N ILE A 449 34.46 -30.77 10.33
CA ILE A 449 33.56 -29.68 10.71
C ILE A 449 32.49 -29.49 9.63
N LEU A 450 32.88 -29.41 8.33
CA LEU A 450 31.93 -29.30 7.22
C LEU A 450 30.92 -30.47 7.20
N SER A 451 31.38 -31.71 7.35
CA SER A 451 30.50 -32.87 7.39
C SER A 451 29.54 -32.84 8.60
N ALA A 452 30.01 -32.33 9.74
CA ALA A 452 29.17 -32.16 10.92
C ALA A 452 28.14 -31.01 10.68
N MET A 453 28.54 -29.92 10.03
CA MET A 453 27.65 -28.83 9.68
C MET A 453 26.50 -29.29 8.76
N VAL A 454 26.77 -30.10 7.72
CA VAL A 454 25.70 -30.68 6.87
C VAL A 454 24.64 -31.41 7.71
N ARG A 455 25.09 -32.22 8.68
CA ARG A 455 24.16 -32.96 9.56
C ARG A 455 23.35 -32.06 10.46
N GLU A 456 23.99 -31.06 11.07
CA GLU A 456 23.30 -30.13 11.99
C GLU A 456 22.36 -29.17 11.24
N PHE A 457 22.73 -28.70 10.05
CA PHE A 457 21.85 -27.89 9.19
C PHE A 457 20.59 -28.67 8.80
N ARG A 458 20.74 -29.94 8.40
CA ARG A 458 19.58 -30.79 8.09
C ARG A 458 18.65 -30.95 9.29
N LYS A 459 19.20 -31.13 10.51
CA LYS A 459 18.39 -31.21 11.73
C LYS A 459 17.67 -29.90 12.02
N ALA A 460 18.35 -28.76 11.86
CA ALA A 460 17.79 -27.44 12.16
C ALA A 460 16.63 -27.08 11.22
N PHE A 461 16.71 -27.51 9.95
CA PHE A 461 15.74 -27.13 8.90
C PHE A 461 14.78 -28.25 8.50
N ARG A 462 14.90 -29.45 9.07
CA ARG A 462 13.93 -30.54 8.90
C ARG A 462 12.75 -30.31 9.83
N ASN A 463 11.63 -29.88 9.26
CA ASN A 463 10.39 -29.82 10.01
C ASN A 463 9.54 -31.05 9.62
N GLU A 464 9.39 -32.02 10.54
CA GLU A 464 8.62 -33.23 10.32
C GLU A 464 7.13 -32.99 10.06
N PHE A 465 6.65 -31.77 10.31
CA PHE A 465 5.25 -31.38 10.23
C PHE A 465 4.92 -30.38 9.11
N SER A 466 5.89 -29.94 8.33
CA SER A 466 5.64 -29.00 7.22
C SER A 466 6.39 -29.39 5.95
N ASN A 467 5.73 -29.25 4.79
CA ASN A 467 6.35 -29.42 3.46
C ASN A 467 7.25 -28.23 3.07
N ILE A 468 7.69 -27.41 4.03
CA ILE A 468 8.56 -26.28 3.78
C ILE A 468 9.99 -26.79 3.76
N THR A 469 10.56 -26.94 2.58
CA THR A 469 11.99 -27.18 2.37
C THR A 469 12.66 -25.83 2.18
N ILE A 470 13.46 -25.42 3.15
CA ILE A 470 14.32 -24.25 3.00
C ILE A 470 15.48 -24.68 2.08
N GLN A 471 15.56 -24.08 0.89
CA GLN A 471 16.64 -24.34 -0.07
C GLN A 471 17.90 -23.51 0.22
N ASP A 472 17.83 -22.65 1.24
CA ASP A 472 18.93 -21.80 1.64
C ASP A 472 20.13 -22.61 2.10
N GLY A 473 21.31 -22.09 1.83
CA GLY A 473 22.57 -22.73 2.08
C GLY A 473 23.63 -21.80 2.62
N LEU A 474 24.81 -22.35 2.82
CA LEU A 474 25.98 -21.65 3.29
C LEU A 474 27.18 -22.07 2.44
N GLU A 475 27.90 -21.11 1.89
CA GLU A 475 29.24 -21.33 1.35
C GLU A 475 30.27 -20.95 2.40
N VAL A 476 31.24 -21.81 2.66
CA VAL A 476 32.14 -21.61 3.80
C VAL A 476 33.53 -22.13 3.53
N ALA A 477 34.54 -21.38 3.97
CA ALA A 477 35.95 -21.76 4.02
C ALA A 477 36.36 -21.93 5.47
N ILE A 478 36.91 -23.09 5.83
CA ILE A 478 37.36 -23.43 7.18
C ILE A 478 38.85 -23.74 7.14
N CYS A 479 39.61 -23.08 8.04
CA CYS A 479 41.03 -23.33 8.24
C CYS A 479 41.29 -23.67 9.72
N THR A 480 42.23 -24.62 9.92
CA THR A 480 42.79 -24.93 11.25
C THR A 480 44.30 -24.88 11.20
N TYR A 481 44.87 -23.96 11.96
CA TYR A 481 46.32 -23.79 12.11
C TYR A 481 46.83 -24.51 13.35
N TYR A 482 47.75 -25.47 13.15
CA TYR A 482 48.46 -26.22 14.17
C TYR A 482 49.77 -25.52 14.51
N LYS A 483 49.83 -24.80 15.64
CA LYS A 483 50.94 -23.95 16.02
C LYS A 483 52.27 -24.69 16.20
N LYS A 484 52.22 -25.92 16.81
CA LYS A 484 53.43 -26.72 17.06
C LYS A 484 54.03 -27.30 15.79
N GLU A 485 53.18 -27.80 14.94
CA GLU A 485 53.54 -28.47 13.68
C GLU A 485 53.80 -27.48 12.56
N LYS A 486 53.41 -26.20 12.77
CA LYS A 486 53.40 -25.12 11.74
C LYS A 486 52.68 -25.57 10.47
N LYS A 487 51.56 -26.24 10.64
CA LYS A 487 50.74 -26.75 9.53
C LYS A 487 49.39 -26.08 9.48
N LEU A 488 48.88 -25.86 8.28
CA LEU A 488 47.53 -25.39 8.02
C LEU A 488 46.75 -26.47 7.29
N GLN A 489 45.59 -26.79 7.84
CA GLN A 489 44.57 -27.58 7.17
C GLN A 489 43.47 -26.68 6.68
N TYR A 490 42.95 -26.92 5.48
CA TYR A 490 41.86 -26.21 4.85
C TYR A 490 40.86 -27.15 4.21
N ALA A 491 39.58 -26.89 4.37
CA ALA A 491 38.49 -27.45 3.58
C ALA A 491 37.46 -26.35 3.26
N GLY A 492 36.93 -26.40 2.05
CA GLY A 492 35.94 -25.40 1.59
C GLY A 492 34.70 -26.06 1.01
N ALA A 493 33.55 -25.55 1.36
CA ALA A 493 32.25 -25.83 0.77
C ALA A 493 31.80 -24.60 -0.05
N GLY A 494 31.99 -24.65 -1.37
CA GLY A 494 31.71 -23.54 -2.27
C GLY A 494 32.72 -22.37 -2.27
N ARG A 495 33.54 -22.21 -1.21
CA ARG A 495 34.45 -21.08 -1.04
C ARG A 495 35.93 -21.48 -1.10
N PRO A 496 36.66 -21.05 -2.14
CA PRO A 496 38.13 -21.23 -2.24
C PRO A 496 38.87 -20.22 -1.35
N ILE A 497 40.13 -20.51 -1.04
CA ILE A 497 41.03 -19.57 -0.37
C ILE A 497 42.23 -19.21 -1.26
N ILE A 498 42.86 -18.07 -0.97
CA ILE A 498 44.08 -17.65 -1.61
C ILE A 498 45.24 -17.78 -0.62
N VAL A 499 46.30 -18.45 -1.05
CA VAL A 499 47.57 -18.58 -0.32
C VAL A 499 48.61 -17.80 -1.05
N ALA A 500 49.25 -16.86 -0.36
CA ALA A 500 50.33 -16.06 -0.88
C ALA A 500 51.59 -16.29 -0.06
N ASN A 501 52.74 -16.51 -0.74
CA ASN A 501 54.05 -16.57 -0.13
C ASN A 501 55.04 -15.83 -1.05
N LYS A 502 55.56 -14.68 -0.61
CA LYS A 502 56.38 -13.79 -1.41
C LYS A 502 55.74 -13.53 -2.79
N ASP A 503 56.37 -14.04 -3.86
CA ASP A 503 55.91 -13.82 -5.24
C ASP A 503 54.95 -14.92 -5.76
N VAL A 504 54.67 -15.93 -4.96
CA VAL A 504 53.83 -17.08 -5.35
C VAL A 504 52.45 -16.93 -4.77
N ILE A 505 51.45 -16.86 -5.63
CA ILE A 505 50.02 -16.84 -5.21
C ILE A 505 49.33 -18.06 -5.80
N LYS A 506 48.70 -18.84 -4.95
CA LYS A 506 47.95 -20.04 -5.29
C LYS A 506 46.54 -19.97 -4.74
N THR A 507 45.54 -20.35 -5.55
CA THR A 507 44.17 -20.56 -5.07
C THR A 507 44.00 -22.03 -4.78
N LEU A 508 43.59 -22.35 -3.54
CA LEU A 508 43.13 -23.69 -3.16
C LEU A 508 41.66 -23.80 -3.45
N LYS A 509 41.30 -24.80 -4.24
CA LYS A 509 39.91 -25.04 -4.63
C LYS A 509 39.07 -25.55 -3.45
N SER A 510 37.81 -25.28 -3.48
CA SER A 510 36.76 -25.84 -2.61
C SER A 510 36.00 -26.95 -3.33
N SER A 511 35.15 -27.67 -2.61
CA SER A 511 34.08 -28.45 -3.23
C SER A 511 33.16 -27.52 -4.04
N SER A 512 32.52 -28.07 -5.07
CA SER A 512 31.54 -27.33 -5.89
C SER A 512 30.20 -27.10 -5.19
N TYR A 513 30.00 -27.69 -4.02
CA TYR A 513 28.75 -27.60 -3.27
C TYR A 513 28.97 -26.85 -1.98
N GLY A 514 28.08 -25.90 -1.69
CA GLY A 514 27.91 -25.31 -0.38
C GLY A 514 27.18 -26.26 0.59
N ILE A 515 27.04 -25.87 1.84
CA ILE A 515 26.26 -26.59 2.84
C ILE A 515 24.77 -26.22 2.64
N SER A 516 23.97 -27.20 2.24
CA SER A 516 22.52 -27.05 2.10
C SER A 516 21.80 -28.37 2.44
N GLY A 517 20.49 -28.31 2.58
CA GLY A 517 19.67 -29.52 2.81
C GLY A 517 19.77 -30.56 1.70
N ASN A 518 20.26 -30.22 0.52
CA ASN A 518 20.37 -31.10 -0.65
C ASN A 518 21.72 -31.83 -0.74
N VAL A 519 22.73 -31.45 0.02
CA VAL A 519 24.02 -32.14 0.04
C VAL A 519 23.90 -33.45 0.80
N SER A 520 24.49 -34.55 0.26
CA SER A 520 24.48 -35.83 0.95
C SER A 520 25.14 -35.75 2.34
N GLU A 521 24.57 -36.40 3.36
CA GLU A 521 25.15 -36.44 4.71
C GLU A 521 26.53 -37.11 4.73
N ASN A 522 26.81 -37.97 3.74
CA ASN A 522 28.06 -38.66 3.57
C ASN A 522 28.96 -38.03 2.52
N TYR A 523 28.71 -36.74 2.18
CA TYR A 523 29.59 -36.03 1.26
C TYR A 523 30.97 -35.85 1.89
N ASP A 524 32.01 -36.31 1.19
CA ASP A 524 33.40 -36.23 1.65
C ASP A 524 34.03 -34.94 1.13
N PHE A 525 34.24 -34.01 2.02
CA PHE A 525 34.92 -32.74 1.70
C PHE A 525 36.41 -32.95 1.64
N GLU A 526 37.08 -32.49 0.57
CA GLU A 526 38.52 -32.57 0.38
C GLU A 526 39.26 -31.79 1.46
N LEU A 527 40.23 -32.46 2.13
CA LEU A 527 41.11 -31.84 3.09
C LEU A 527 42.45 -31.48 2.39
N ASN A 528 42.80 -30.22 2.42
CA ASN A 528 44.08 -29.73 1.95
C ASN A 528 44.96 -29.45 3.16
N GLU A 529 46.21 -29.89 3.13
CA GLU A 529 47.22 -29.68 4.19
C GLU A 529 48.51 -29.15 3.58
N PHE A 530 49.13 -28.19 4.25
CA PHE A 530 50.45 -27.65 3.83
C PHE A 530 51.17 -26.99 5.00
N ASP A 531 52.50 -26.95 4.89
CA ASP A 531 53.37 -26.35 5.90
C ASP A 531 53.32 -24.83 5.81
N ILE A 532 53.31 -24.15 6.96
CA ILE A 532 53.34 -22.70 7.07
C ILE A 532 54.74 -22.25 7.39
N GLU A 533 55.29 -21.42 6.52
CA GLU A 533 56.56 -20.71 6.68
C GLU A 533 56.29 -19.26 7.06
N GLU A 534 57.32 -18.60 7.63
CA GLU A 534 57.26 -17.18 7.94
C GLU A 534 57.01 -16.33 6.67
N GLY A 535 55.99 -15.48 6.72
CA GLY A 535 55.57 -14.64 5.60
C GLY A 535 54.45 -15.23 4.75
N HIS A 536 53.99 -16.47 4.98
CA HIS A 536 52.78 -16.98 4.36
C HIS A 536 51.58 -16.13 4.74
N GLN A 537 50.71 -15.87 3.76
CA GLN A 537 49.46 -15.11 3.92
C GLN A 537 48.29 -15.92 3.38
N ILE A 538 47.20 -15.96 4.13
CA ILE A 538 45.99 -16.68 3.78
C ILE A 538 44.85 -15.68 3.67
N TYR A 539 44.11 -15.70 2.57
CA TYR A 539 42.92 -14.85 2.38
C TYR A 539 41.71 -15.71 2.15
N LEU A 540 40.72 -15.47 3.01
CA LEU A 540 39.36 -15.98 2.88
C LEU A 540 38.42 -14.83 2.48
N TYR A 541 37.46 -15.08 1.61
CA TYR A 541 36.60 -14.03 1.09
C TYR A 541 35.23 -14.56 0.65
N SER A 542 34.20 -13.71 0.74
CA SER A 542 32.87 -13.95 0.14
C SER A 542 32.84 -13.51 -1.32
N ASP A 543 31.79 -13.93 -2.06
CA ASP A 543 31.68 -13.58 -3.48
C ASP A 543 31.33 -12.11 -3.73
N GLY A 544 30.77 -11.41 -2.74
CA GLY A 544 30.41 -10.00 -2.90
C GLY A 544 31.55 -9.12 -3.38
N ILE A 545 32.83 -9.43 -3.03
CA ILE A 545 33.96 -8.67 -3.57
C ILE A 545 34.18 -8.96 -5.07
N VAL A 546 34.15 -10.21 -5.49
CA VAL A 546 34.46 -10.62 -6.88
C VAL A 546 33.27 -10.38 -7.81
N ASP A 547 32.08 -10.38 -7.28
CA ASP A 547 30.84 -10.17 -8.02
C ASP A 547 30.39 -8.72 -8.07
N GLN A 548 31.00 -7.82 -7.27
CA GLN A 548 30.68 -6.40 -7.29
C GLN A 548 30.79 -5.80 -8.70
N PHE A 549 29.71 -5.22 -9.18
CA PHE A 549 29.69 -4.49 -10.44
C PHE A 549 30.32 -3.11 -10.30
N GLY A 550 31.03 -2.68 -11.35
CA GLY A 550 31.67 -1.38 -11.36
C GLY A 550 32.60 -1.13 -12.53
N GLY A 551 33.45 -0.15 -12.36
CA GLY A 551 34.39 0.30 -13.37
C GLY A 551 33.72 0.95 -14.60
N PRO A 552 34.50 1.39 -15.61
CA PRO A 552 33.98 2.18 -16.73
C PRO A 552 32.95 1.45 -17.60
N LYS A 553 32.93 0.11 -17.57
CA LYS A 553 32.06 -0.75 -18.39
C LYS A 553 31.02 -1.50 -17.58
N ASN A 554 30.84 -1.16 -16.32
CA ASN A 554 29.89 -1.83 -15.39
C ASN A 554 29.99 -3.37 -15.46
N LYS A 555 31.17 -3.90 -15.17
CA LYS A 555 31.42 -5.35 -15.16
C LYS A 555 31.71 -5.83 -13.74
N LYS A 556 31.60 -7.14 -13.51
CA LYS A 556 32.01 -7.76 -12.24
C LYS A 556 33.50 -7.52 -12.00
N PHE A 557 33.92 -7.39 -10.74
CA PHE A 557 35.33 -7.24 -10.34
C PHE A 557 36.17 -8.45 -10.75
N MET A 558 35.63 -9.63 -10.53
CA MET A 558 36.17 -10.94 -10.89
C MET A 558 37.38 -11.38 -10.03
N THR A 559 37.46 -12.67 -9.73
CA THR A 559 38.53 -13.30 -8.95
C THR A 559 39.93 -12.97 -9.48
N LYS A 560 40.10 -12.88 -10.81
CA LYS A 560 41.38 -12.55 -11.41
C LYS A 560 41.92 -11.18 -10.95
N ARG A 561 41.07 -10.16 -10.90
CA ARG A 561 41.45 -8.82 -10.40
C ARG A 561 41.73 -8.84 -8.91
N PHE A 562 40.97 -9.59 -8.15
CA PHE A 562 41.21 -9.71 -6.73
C PHE A 562 42.57 -10.35 -6.43
N ILE A 563 42.93 -11.42 -7.12
CA ILE A 563 44.28 -12.02 -7.05
C ILE A 563 45.38 -11.05 -7.45
N GLN A 564 45.18 -10.29 -8.53
CA GLN A 564 46.13 -9.26 -8.94
C GLN A 564 46.29 -8.15 -7.88
N LEU A 565 45.20 -7.75 -7.24
CA LEU A 565 45.20 -6.76 -6.16
C LEU A 565 46.03 -7.27 -4.96
N ILE A 566 45.74 -8.49 -4.50
CA ILE A 566 46.49 -9.13 -3.42
C ILE A 566 47.97 -9.20 -3.80
N SER A 567 48.31 -9.64 -5.03
CA SER A 567 49.68 -9.70 -5.51
C SER A 567 50.41 -8.36 -5.45
N SER A 568 49.72 -7.28 -5.74
CA SER A 568 50.30 -5.93 -5.72
C SER A 568 50.62 -5.39 -4.33
N CYS A 569 50.00 -5.93 -3.29
CA CYS A 569 50.10 -5.45 -1.91
C CYS A 569 50.65 -6.49 -0.92
N SER A 570 50.83 -7.76 -1.29
CA SER A 570 51.24 -8.85 -0.39
C SER A 570 52.56 -8.62 0.36
N ASN A 571 53.44 -7.76 -0.13
CA ASN A 571 54.69 -7.40 0.56
C ASN A 571 54.51 -6.36 1.69
N LEU A 572 53.31 -5.77 1.82
CA LEU A 572 53.01 -4.75 2.82
C LEU A 572 52.46 -5.36 4.11
N PRO A 573 52.45 -4.62 5.23
CA PRO A 573 51.70 -5.00 6.43
C PRO A 573 50.20 -5.16 6.13
N MET A 574 49.50 -6.04 6.84
CA MET A 574 48.08 -6.30 6.63
C MET A 574 47.22 -5.05 6.82
N ALA A 575 47.58 -4.12 7.69
CA ALA A 575 46.88 -2.85 7.86
C ALA A 575 46.90 -1.99 6.57
N ASP A 576 48.05 -1.93 5.86
CA ASP A 576 48.15 -1.19 4.60
C ASP A 576 47.43 -1.91 3.47
N GLN A 577 47.51 -3.24 3.43
CA GLN A 577 46.77 -4.08 2.50
C GLN A 577 45.26 -3.86 2.66
N LYS A 578 44.76 -3.80 3.89
CA LYS A 578 43.36 -3.51 4.18
C LYS A 578 42.88 -2.22 3.53
N GLN A 579 43.67 -1.13 3.67
CA GLN A 579 43.35 0.15 3.05
C GLN A 579 43.36 0.09 1.53
N ILE A 580 44.33 -0.60 0.94
CA ILE A 580 44.46 -0.75 -0.51
C ILE A 580 43.28 -1.54 -1.08
N ILE A 581 42.94 -2.67 -0.46
CA ILE A 581 41.82 -3.53 -0.87
C ILE A 581 40.50 -2.77 -0.74
N ASP A 582 40.29 -2.12 0.38
CA ASP A 582 39.07 -1.37 0.67
C ASP A 582 38.86 -0.20 -0.31
N ASN A 583 39.93 0.56 -0.58
CA ASN A 583 39.90 1.64 -1.57
C ASN A 583 39.68 1.11 -2.99
N ALA A 584 40.26 -0.03 -3.34
CA ALA A 584 40.09 -0.64 -4.66
C ALA A 584 38.62 -1.05 -4.88
N ILE A 585 37.96 -1.62 -3.87
CA ILE A 585 36.54 -1.98 -3.90
C ILE A 585 35.69 -0.73 -4.07
N LEU A 586 35.92 0.30 -3.26
CA LEU A 586 35.15 1.56 -3.29
C LEU A 586 35.30 2.27 -4.63
N ASN A 587 36.53 2.36 -5.16
CA ASN A 587 36.81 2.98 -6.46
C ASN A 587 36.19 2.18 -7.62
N TRP A 588 36.19 0.83 -7.52
CA TRP A 588 35.56 -0.02 -8.52
C TRP A 588 34.06 0.16 -8.52
N LYS A 589 33.43 0.08 -7.34
CA LYS A 589 32.00 0.28 -7.16
C LYS A 589 31.55 1.66 -7.63
N SER A 590 32.33 2.71 -7.32
CA SER A 590 32.02 4.11 -7.68
C SER A 590 30.56 4.47 -7.34
N ARG A 591 29.76 4.83 -8.35
CA ARG A 591 28.33 5.22 -8.22
C ARG A 591 27.33 4.04 -8.17
N TYR A 592 27.81 2.83 -8.40
CA TYR A 592 26.93 1.65 -8.39
C TYR A 592 26.65 1.19 -6.96
N GLU A 593 25.52 0.56 -6.76
CA GLU A 593 25.16 0.00 -5.46
C GLU A 593 25.97 -1.26 -5.15
N GLN A 594 26.14 -1.54 -3.88
CA GLN A 594 26.70 -2.81 -3.44
C GLN A 594 25.68 -3.91 -3.68
N ILE A 595 26.07 -4.99 -4.36
CA ILE A 595 25.12 -6.03 -4.77
C ILE A 595 24.96 -7.14 -3.74
N ASP A 596 26.00 -7.38 -2.92
CA ASP A 596 26.02 -8.40 -1.89
C ASP A 596 26.91 -8.00 -0.72
N ASP A 597 26.87 -8.77 0.38
CA ASP A 597 27.78 -8.60 1.51
C ASP A 597 29.23 -8.80 1.09
N ILE A 598 30.15 -8.03 1.63
CA ILE A 598 31.59 -8.13 1.32
C ILE A 598 32.36 -8.49 2.58
N LEU A 599 32.97 -9.66 2.57
CA LEU A 599 33.85 -10.11 3.61
C LEU A 599 35.20 -10.51 3.02
N VAL A 600 36.28 -9.95 3.57
CA VAL A 600 37.66 -10.36 3.28
C VAL A 600 38.39 -10.49 4.60
N MET A 601 39.00 -11.64 4.84
CA MET A 601 39.85 -11.91 5.99
C MET A 601 41.24 -12.31 5.50
N GLY A 602 42.27 -11.58 5.93
CA GLY A 602 43.68 -11.87 5.63
C GLY A 602 44.46 -12.14 6.91
N ILE A 603 45.27 -13.19 6.91
CA ILE A 603 46.13 -13.58 8.03
C ILE A 603 47.53 -13.82 7.55
N LYS A 604 48.53 -13.21 8.21
CA LYS A 604 49.97 -13.41 7.94
C LYS A 604 50.62 -14.15 9.10
N PHE A 605 51.37 -15.15 8.78
CA PHE A 605 52.07 -16.04 9.71
C PHE A 605 53.52 -15.67 9.87
#